data_03a0a6877b22fefca42ad55679e5aa2c
#
_entry.id   03a0a6877b22fefca42ad55679e5aa2c
#
_cell.length_a   1.000
_cell.length_b   1.000
_cell.length_c   1.000
_cell.angle_alpha   90.00
_cell.angle_beta   90.00
_cell.angle_gamma   90.00
#
_symmetry.space_group_name_H-M   'P 1'
#
loop_
_entity.id
_entity.type
_entity.pdbx_description
1 polymer ?
#
loop_
_entity_poly.entity_id
_entity_poly.type
_entity_poly.pdbx_seq_one_letter_code
_entity_poly.pdbx_strand_id
1 'polypeptide(L)'
;MPEAVEVAAERGVDISGHVATRLRPGMASAADLVLCMAGEHRDLIAREEPPAAGRTFTLKELVRLLEDGGHAEATPAARIAAAARDREAGTVRPDEDVADPLGLPLDGYRAIAAELDDWIARLVSALWDPIPAALGSGDT
;
A
#
# COMPACT_ATOMS: atom_id res chain seq x y z
N MET A 1 1.45 21.18 2.59
CA MET A 1 2.24 21.06 3.84
C MET A 1 3.72 21.24 3.53
N PRO A 2 4.33 22.32 4.04
CA PRO A 2 5.71 22.64 3.70
C PRO A 2 6.71 21.53 4.05
N GLU A 3 6.48 20.85 5.16
CA GLU A 3 7.35 19.77 5.63
C GLU A 3 7.34 18.58 4.67
N ALA A 4 6.18 18.23 4.13
CA ALA A 4 6.08 17.15 3.15
C ALA A 4 6.81 17.50 1.85
N VAL A 5 6.69 18.74 1.39
CA VAL A 5 7.39 19.24 0.20
C VAL A 5 8.90 19.16 0.40
N GLU A 6 9.38 19.61 1.57
CA GLU A 6 10.80 19.59 1.88
C GLU A 6 11.37 18.17 1.95
N VAL A 7 10.69 17.26 2.62
CA VAL A 7 11.13 15.88 2.74
C VAL A 7 11.11 15.17 1.39
N ALA A 8 10.09 15.41 0.57
CA ALA A 8 10.05 14.86 -0.78
C ALA A 8 11.20 15.37 -1.63
N ALA A 9 11.51 16.69 -1.54
CA ALA A 9 12.63 17.27 -2.26
C ALA A 9 13.97 16.67 -1.86
N GLU A 10 14.16 16.35 -0.57
CA GLU A 10 15.36 15.65 -0.08
C GLU A 10 15.53 14.30 -0.76
N ARG A 11 14.47 13.70 -1.24
CA ARG A 11 14.46 12.41 -1.95
C ARG A 11 14.41 12.55 -3.47
N GLY A 12 14.57 13.76 -3.98
CA GLY A 12 14.55 14.04 -5.41
C GLY A 12 13.16 14.09 -6.03
N VAL A 13 12.13 14.24 -5.22
CA VAL A 13 10.74 14.30 -5.68
C VAL A 13 10.18 15.70 -5.44
N ASP A 14 9.70 16.35 -6.51
CA ASP A 14 9.07 17.66 -6.44
C ASP A 14 7.54 17.49 -6.37
N ILE A 15 6.98 17.75 -5.17
CA ILE A 15 5.54 17.77 -4.98
C ILE A 15 5.00 19.17 -4.72
N SER A 16 5.78 20.21 -5.01
CA SER A 16 5.40 21.60 -4.73
C SER A 16 4.12 22.02 -5.46
N GLY A 17 3.87 21.45 -6.64
CA GLY A 17 2.67 21.70 -7.43
C GLY A 17 1.52 20.72 -7.17
N HIS A 18 1.70 19.77 -6.27
CA HIS A 18 0.67 18.77 -5.98
C HIS A 18 -0.48 19.36 -5.19
N VAL A 19 -1.69 19.06 -5.63
CA VAL A 19 -2.92 19.39 -4.92
C VAL A 19 -3.63 18.09 -4.60
N ALA A 20 -3.93 17.87 -3.31
CA ALA A 20 -4.64 16.68 -2.88
C ALA A 20 -6.04 16.65 -3.49
N THR A 21 -6.43 15.48 -3.97
CA THR A 21 -7.76 15.25 -4.54
C THR A 21 -8.62 14.55 -3.49
N ARG A 22 -9.79 15.13 -3.21
CA ARG A 22 -10.75 14.51 -2.31
C ARG A 22 -11.32 13.24 -2.95
N LEU A 23 -11.41 12.18 -2.16
CA LEU A 23 -12.03 10.93 -2.60
C LEU A 23 -13.52 11.17 -2.87
N ARG A 24 -13.97 10.83 -4.07
CA ARG A 24 -15.35 10.99 -4.50
C ARG A 24 -16.02 9.64 -4.66
N PRO A 25 -17.35 9.56 -4.53
CA PRO A 25 -18.07 8.31 -4.81
C PRO A 25 -17.72 7.75 -6.19
N GLY A 26 -17.46 6.46 -6.25
CA GLY A 26 -17.11 5.76 -7.48
C GLY A 26 -15.60 5.70 -7.79
N MET A 27 -14.79 6.55 -7.18
CA MET A 27 -13.34 6.54 -7.45
C MET A 27 -12.68 5.23 -7.01
N ALA A 28 -13.02 4.74 -5.82
CA ALA A 28 -12.46 3.48 -5.33
C ALA A 28 -12.91 2.30 -6.20
N SER A 29 -14.17 2.28 -6.59
CA SER A 29 -14.70 1.21 -7.44
C SER A 29 -14.05 1.19 -8.83
N ALA A 30 -13.60 2.34 -9.33
CA ALA A 30 -12.95 2.46 -10.63
C ALA A 30 -11.44 2.16 -10.56
N ALA A 31 -10.85 2.12 -9.38
CA ALA A 31 -9.42 1.87 -9.22
C ALA A 31 -9.08 0.38 -9.29
N ASP A 32 -7.91 0.06 -9.83
CA ASP A 32 -7.40 -1.30 -9.84
C ASP A 32 -6.90 -1.73 -8.46
N LEU A 33 -6.42 -0.77 -7.68
CA LEU A 33 -5.92 -0.98 -6.32
C LEU A 33 -6.13 0.30 -5.52
N VAL A 34 -6.63 0.14 -4.30
CA VAL A 34 -6.76 1.24 -3.35
C VAL A 34 -5.89 0.93 -2.14
N LEU A 35 -4.95 1.81 -1.85
CA LEU A 35 -4.08 1.69 -0.68
C LEU A 35 -4.42 2.78 0.32
N CYS A 36 -4.66 2.35 1.55
CA CYS A 36 -4.96 3.23 2.67
C CYS A 36 -3.80 3.22 3.66
N MET A 37 -3.60 4.33 4.34
CA MET A 37 -2.57 4.42 5.36
C MET A 37 -3.04 3.89 6.70
N ALA A 38 -4.36 3.80 6.92
CA ALA A 38 -4.93 3.32 8.17
C ALA A 38 -6.09 2.35 7.91
N GLY A 39 -6.25 1.37 8.80
CA GLY A 39 -7.31 0.36 8.69
C GLY A 39 -8.70 0.94 8.73
N GLU A 40 -8.93 2.03 9.46
CA GLU A 40 -10.24 2.68 9.52
C GLU A 40 -10.66 3.25 8.15
N HIS A 41 -9.71 3.76 7.38
CA HIS A 41 -9.99 4.27 6.04
C HIS A 41 -10.30 3.13 5.08
N ARG A 42 -9.56 2.02 5.19
CA ARG A 42 -9.84 0.81 4.41
C ARG A 42 -11.26 0.31 4.67
N ASP A 43 -11.65 0.23 5.94
CA ASP A 43 -12.96 -0.28 6.33
C ASP A 43 -14.09 0.64 5.88
N LEU A 44 -13.86 1.95 5.91
CA LEU A 44 -14.81 2.94 5.43
C LEU A 44 -15.05 2.77 3.92
N ILE A 45 -14.00 2.64 3.13
CA ILE A 45 -14.12 2.44 1.68
C ILE A 45 -14.83 1.14 1.37
N ALA A 46 -14.48 0.05 2.04
CA ALA A 46 -15.11 -1.24 1.82
C ALA A 46 -16.63 -1.20 2.13
N ARG A 47 -17.01 -0.39 3.11
CA ARG A 47 -18.40 -0.20 3.50
C ARG A 47 -19.19 0.66 2.50
N GLU A 48 -18.58 1.75 2.05
CA GLU A 48 -19.24 2.70 1.16
C GLU A 48 -19.23 2.25 -0.30
N GLU A 49 -18.19 1.53 -0.71
CA GLU A 49 -18.04 1.02 -2.07
C GLU A 49 -17.68 -0.46 -2.05
N PRO A 50 -18.65 -1.34 -1.74
CA PRO A 50 -18.42 -2.78 -1.64
C PRO A 50 -17.71 -3.41 -2.85
N PRO A 51 -17.93 -2.96 -4.10
CA PRO A 51 -17.19 -3.53 -5.23
C PRO A 51 -15.67 -3.34 -5.14
N ALA A 52 -15.21 -2.33 -4.39
CA ALA A 52 -13.78 -2.08 -4.20
C ALA A 52 -13.17 -2.88 -3.06
N ALA A 53 -13.96 -3.53 -2.22
CA ALA A 53 -13.49 -4.17 -0.99
C ALA A 53 -12.35 -5.17 -1.23
N GLY A 54 -12.43 -5.97 -2.28
CA GLY A 54 -11.40 -6.95 -2.63
C GLY A 54 -10.11 -6.33 -3.19
N ARG A 55 -10.08 -5.03 -3.43
CA ARG A 55 -8.92 -4.31 -3.97
C ARG A 55 -8.45 -3.19 -3.04
N THR A 56 -9.02 -3.11 -1.84
CA THR A 56 -8.71 -2.06 -0.86
C THR A 56 -7.99 -2.67 0.33
N PHE A 57 -6.78 -2.19 0.58
CA PHE A 57 -5.89 -2.68 1.63
C PHE A 57 -5.23 -1.51 2.31
N THR A 58 -4.73 -1.69 3.53
CA THR A 58 -3.67 -0.81 3.99
C THR A 58 -2.38 -1.20 3.29
N LEU A 59 -1.45 -0.25 3.16
CA LEU A 59 -0.16 -0.49 2.53
C LEU A 59 0.56 -1.68 3.20
N LYS A 60 0.65 -1.65 4.52
CA LYS A 60 1.35 -2.70 5.28
C LYS A 60 0.63 -4.04 5.20
N GLU A 61 -0.70 -4.03 5.21
CA GLU A 61 -1.49 -5.25 5.06
C GLU A 61 -1.20 -5.95 3.74
N LEU A 62 -1.23 -5.22 2.65
CA LEU A 62 -0.99 -5.80 1.33
C LEU A 62 0.42 -6.38 1.22
N VAL A 63 1.43 -5.65 1.68
CA VAL A 63 2.81 -6.15 1.68
C VAL A 63 2.91 -7.44 2.48
N ARG A 64 2.34 -7.48 3.67
CA ARG A 64 2.34 -8.69 4.50
C ARG A 64 1.69 -9.88 3.80
N LEU A 65 0.52 -9.66 3.23
CA LEU A 65 -0.21 -10.73 2.55
C LEU A 65 0.57 -11.26 1.34
N LEU A 66 1.18 -10.36 0.56
CA LEU A 66 1.96 -10.73 -0.60
C LEU A 66 3.23 -11.48 -0.22
N GLU A 67 3.92 -11.04 0.82
CA GLU A 67 5.16 -11.69 1.28
C GLU A 67 4.88 -13.05 1.93
N ASP A 68 3.83 -13.13 2.73
CA ASP A 68 3.47 -14.38 3.43
C ASP A 68 2.90 -15.42 2.46
N GLY A 69 2.10 -14.97 1.51
CA GLY A 69 1.44 -15.86 0.55
C GLY A 69 2.32 -16.32 -0.60
N GLY A 70 3.49 -15.70 -0.78
CA GLY A 70 4.36 -15.95 -1.91
C GLY A 70 3.86 -15.27 -3.20
N HIS A 71 4.60 -15.46 -4.27
CA HIS A 71 4.35 -14.80 -5.55
C HIS A 71 4.10 -15.84 -6.65
N ALA A 72 3.17 -16.75 -6.41
CA ALA A 72 2.88 -17.84 -7.34
C ALA A 72 2.20 -17.32 -8.63
N GLU A 73 1.45 -16.23 -8.54
CA GLU A 73 0.73 -15.67 -9.66
C GLU A 73 1.66 -14.85 -10.55
N ALA A 74 1.39 -14.88 -11.87
CA ALA A 74 2.28 -14.27 -12.86
C ALA A 74 2.09 -12.75 -13.01
N THR A 75 0.92 -12.21 -12.66
CA THR A 75 0.60 -10.80 -12.88
C THR A 75 0.33 -10.07 -11.57
N PRO A 76 0.58 -8.75 -11.53
CA PRO A 76 0.21 -7.95 -10.35
C PRO A 76 -1.26 -8.06 -9.98
N ALA A 77 -2.15 -8.01 -10.97
CA ALA A 77 -3.59 -8.14 -10.71
C ALA A 77 -3.94 -9.48 -10.06
N ALA A 78 -3.35 -10.57 -10.52
CA ALA A 78 -3.58 -11.90 -9.95
C ALA A 78 -2.99 -12.01 -8.55
N ARG A 79 -1.84 -11.38 -8.30
CA ARG A 79 -1.23 -11.33 -6.97
C ARG A 79 -2.09 -10.57 -5.97
N ILE A 80 -2.68 -9.46 -6.38
CA ILE A 80 -3.62 -8.70 -5.56
C ILE A 80 -4.85 -9.54 -5.23
N ALA A 81 -5.41 -10.24 -6.22
CA ALA A 81 -6.55 -11.11 -6.02
C ALA A 81 -6.24 -12.25 -5.04
N ALA A 82 -5.05 -12.83 -5.14
CA ALA A 82 -4.60 -13.87 -4.21
C ALA A 82 -4.47 -13.33 -2.78
N ALA A 83 -3.92 -12.13 -2.63
CA ALA A 83 -3.83 -11.47 -1.33
C ALA A 83 -5.20 -11.26 -0.71
N ALA A 84 -6.18 -10.86 -1.51
CA ALA A 84 -7.55 -10.68 -1.04
C ALA A 84 -8.17 -11.99 -0.54
N ARG A 85 -7.87 -13.10 -1.20
CA ARG A 85 -8.34 -14.43 -0.76
C ARG A 85 -7.68 -14.87 0.54
N ASP A 86 -6.43 -14.47 0.77
CA ASP A 86 -5.69 -14.83 1.97
C ASP A 86 -6.05 -13.97 3.18
N ARG A 87 -6.82 -12.92 2.97
CA ARG A 87 -7.23 -12.02 4.04
C ARG A 87 -8.19 -12.71 4.99
N GLU A 88 -7.89 -12.61 6.28
CA GLU A 88 -8.80 -13.08 7.32
C GLU A 88 -9.92 -12.07 7.52
N ALA A 89 -11.17 -12.54 7.49
CA ALA A 89 -12.33 -11.69 7.66
C ALA A 89 -12.33 -11.04 9.06
N GLY A 90 -12.56 -9.74 9.10
CA GLY A 90 -12.69 -8.99 10.34
C GLY A 90 -11.40 -8.71 11.09
N THR A 91 -10.25 -9.07 10.53
CA THR A 91 -8.98 -8.81 11.19
C THR A 91 -8.54 -7.36 10.97
N VAL A 92 -8.43 -6.61 12.05
CA VAL A 92 -7.83 -5.28 12.05
C VAL A 92 -6.53 -5.38 12.83
N ARG A 93 -5.43 -4.93 12.24
CA ARG A 93 -4.12 -4.92 12.89
C ARG A 93 -3.65 -3.47 13.05
N PRO A 94 -3.67 -2.91 14.27
CA PRO A 94 -3.27 -1.51 14.48
C PRO A 94 -1.83 -1.22 14.08
N ASP A 95 -0.95 -2.21 14.15
CA ASP A 95 0.45 -2.09 13.76
C ASP A 95 0.63 -1.97 12.23
N GLU A 96 -0.44 -2.14 11.46
CA GLU A 96 -0.42 -1.97 10.01
C GLU A 96 -0.84 -0.58 9.55
N ASP A 97 -1.04 0.34 10.45
CA ASP A 97 -1.30 1.74 10.13
C ASP A 97 0.00 2.49 9.91
N VAL A 98 -0.01 3.41 8.95
CA VAL A 98 1.05 4.42 8.80
C VAL A 98 0.56 5.69 9.47
N ALA A 99 1.33 6.21 10.41
CA ALA A 99 0.96 7.40 11.15
C ALA A 99 0.85 8.63 10.23
N ASP A 100 -0.15 9.47 10.51
CA ASP A 100 -0.28 10.75 9.82
C ASP A 100 0.73 11.74 10.42
N PRO A 101 1.65 12.31 9.64
CA PRO A 101 2.65 13.22 10.15
C PRO A 101 2.12 14.63 10.41
N LEU A 102 0.87 14.91 10.07
CA LEU A 102 0.29 16.25 10.21
C LEU A 102 0.44 16.75 11.65
N GLY A 103 1.04 17.94 11.79
CA GLY A 103 1.31 18.52 13.09
C GLY A 103 2.62 18.09 13.74
N LEU A 104 3.35 17.15 13.14
CA LEU A 104 4.67 16.76 13.63
C LEU A 104 5.75 17.71 13.10
N PRO A 105 6.89 17.82 13.81
CA PRO A 105 8.05 18.56 13.30
C PRO A 105 8.67 17.84 12.08
N LEU A 106 9.58 18.52 11.39
CA LEU A 106 10.21 18.01 10.17
C LEU A 106 10.81 16.61 10.34
N ASP A 107 11.44 16.33 11.49
CA ASP A 107 12.00 15.01 11.75
C ASP A 107 10.92 13.91 11.78
N GLY A 108 9.71 14.23 12.20
CA GLY A 108 8.58 13.30 12.16
C GLY A 108 8.19 12.96 10.71
N TYR A 109 8.18 13.96 9.84
CA TYR A 109 7.95 13.74 8.41
C TYR A 109 9.06 12.89 7.79
N ARG A 110 10.32 13.16 8.15
CA ARG A 110 11.45 12.35 7.66
C ARG A 110 11.35 10.89 8.08
N ALA A 111 10.98 10.64 9.31
CA ALA A 111 10.82 9.28 9.82
C ALA A 111 9.73 8.51 9.08
N ILE A 112 8.59 9.16 8.84
CA ILE A 112 7.49 8.54 8.11
C ILE A 112 7.85 8.34 6.64
N ALA A 113 8.55 9.28 6.02
CA ALA A 113 9.01 9.13 4.64
C ALA A 113 9.99 7.96 4.50
N ALA A 114 10.90 7.76 5.45
CA ALA A 114 11.80 6.62 5.45
C ALA A 114 11.05 5.30 5.60
N GLU A 115 10.04 5.26 6.45
CA GLU A 115 9.16 4.10 6.59
C GLU A 115 8.42 3.81 5.30
N LEU A 116 7.85 4.83 4.65
CA LEU A 116 7.15 4.65 3.38
C LEU A 116 8.07 4.18 2.27
N ASP A 117 9.31 4.71 2.19
CA ASP A 117 10.29 4.25 1.20
C ASP A 117 10.50 2.73 1.29
N ASP A 118 10.66 2.22 2.50
CA ASP A 118 10.87 0.79 2.72
C ASP A 118 9.63 -0.02 2.32
N TRP A 119 8.46 0.38 2.81
CA TRP A 119 7.22 -0.34 2.51
C TRP A 119 6.86 -0.31 1.03
N ILE A 120 7.05 0.83 0.36
CA ILE A 120 6.76 0.95 -1.07
C ILE A 120 7.74 0.10 -1.89
N ALA A 121 9.02 0.09 -1.53
CA ALA A 121 9.99 -0.76 -2.21
C ALA A 121 9.61 -2.25 -2.09
N ARG A 122 9.19 -2.67 -0.92
CA ARG A 122 8.71 -4.05 -0.69
C ARG A 122 7.45 -4.35 -1.50
N LEU A 123 6.52 -3.40 -1.57
CA LEU A 123 5.30 -3.56 -2.36
C LEU A 123 5.63 -3.72 -3.85
N VAL A 124 6.49 -2.87 -4.39
CA VAL A 124 6.88 -2.93 -5.80
C VAL A 124 7.54 -4.28 -6.12
N SER A 125 8.46 -4.73 -5.28
CA SER A 125 9.07 -6.05 -5.43
C SER A 125 8.02 -7.16 -5.38
N ALA A 126 7.12 -7.10 -4.42
CA ALA A 126 6.10 -8.13 -4.25
C ALA A 126 5.12 -8.23 -5.42
N LEU A 127 4.83 -7.10 -6.08
CA LEU A 127 3.87 -7.07 -7.18
C LEU A 127 4.50 -7.31 -8.55
N TRP A 128 5.71 -6.83 -8.78
CA TRP A 128 6.29 -6.81 -10.13
C TRP A 128 7.53 -7.66 -10.32
N ASP A 129 8.19 -8.10 -9.26
CA ASP A 129 9.34 -8.97 -9.45
C ASP A 129 8.89 -10.31 -10.06
N PRO A 130 9.69 -10.87 -10.96
CA PRO A 130 9.38 -12.18 -11.54
C PRO A 130 9.40 -13.26 -10.46
N ILE A 131 8.68 -14.36 -10.73
CA ILE A 131 8.73 -15.53 -9.86
C ILE A 131 10.20 -16.02 -9.84
N PRO A 132 10.80 -16.19 -8.66
CA PRO A 132 12.20 -16.62 -8.59
C PRO A 132 12.40 -17.98 -9.28
N ALA A 133 13.18 -17.99 -10.35
CA ALA A 133 13.48 -19.20 -11.07
C ALA A 133 14.20 -20.24 -10.19
N ALA A 134 14.97 -19.76 -9.22
CA ALA A 134 15.68 -20.61 -8.28
C ALA A 134 14.75 -21.48 -7.45
N LEU A 135 13.53 -21.05 -7.20
CA LEU A 135 12.55 -21.85 -6.47
C LEU A 135 11.97 -22.94 -7.35
N GLY A 136 11.81 -22.66 -8.64
CA GLY A 136 11.30 -23.65 -9.58
C GLY A 136 12.36 -24.63 -10.05
N SER A 137 13.59 -24.22 -10.08
CA SER A 137 14.68 -25.02 -10.61
C SER A 137 15.55 -25.64 -9.55
N GLY A 138 15.31 -25.34 -8.31
CA GLY A 138 16.05 -25.96 -7.21
C GLY A 138 16.00 -27.46 -7.23
N ASP A 139 15.19 -27.91 -8.04
CA ASP A 139 14.98 -29.26 -8.39
C ASP A 139 16.05 -29.89 -9.26
N THR A 140 16.83 -29.17 -9.89
CA THR A 140 17.80 -29.73 -10.84
C THR A 140 18.95 -30.40 -10.16
#